data_22c1ec2f020b8254e4154e8aed0b8604
#
_entry.id   22c1ec2f020b8254e4154e8aed0b8604
#
_cell.length_a   1.000
_cell.length_b   1.000
_cell.length_c   1.000
_cell.angle_alpha   90.00
_cell.angle_beta   90.00
_cell.angle_gamma   90.00
#
_symmetry.space_group_name_H-M   'P 1'
#
loop_
_entity.id
_entity.type
_entity.pdbx_description
1 polymer ?
#
loop_
_entity_poly.entity_id
_entity_poly.type
_entity_poly.pdbx_seq_one_letter_code
_entity_poly.pdbx_strand_id
1 'polypeptide(L)' 'MKIQILGTGCAKCNALMLATEKAAQALGLSYELEKVTDLRQIMAFGVMTTPALVVDGQVKVSGKVPSVDELKTMLQPVR' A
#
# COMPACT_ATOMS: atom_id res chain seq x y z
N MET A 1 0.34 0.63 12.82
CA MET A 1 0.87 0.37 11.46
C MET A 1 0.49 1.52 10.56
N LYS A 2 1.43 2.08 9.84
CA LYS A 2 1.15 3.14 8.88
C LYS A 2 1.23 2.59 7.47
N ILE A 3 0.14 2.68 6.74
CA ILE A 3 0.04 2.19 5.37
C ILE A 3 -0.08 3.39 4.44
N GLN A 4 0.76 3.44 3.41
CA GLN A 4 0.74 4.51 2.44
C GLN A 4 0.55 3.92 1.05
N ILE A 5 -0.39 4.49 0.30
CA ILE A 5 -0.64 4.11 -1.09
C ILE A 5 -0.10 5.22 -1.97
N LEU A 6 0.92 4.90 -2.75
CA LEU A 6 1.58 5.86 -3.62
C LEU A 6 0.96 5.81 -5.01
N GLY A 7 0.47 6.93 -5.49
CA GLY A 7 -0.09 7.01 -6.82
C GLY A 7 -0.88 8.27 -7.04
N THR A 8 -1.15 8.59 -8.30
CA THR A 8 -1.78 9.83 -8.71
C THR A 8 -3.29 9.70 -8.92
N GLY A 9 -3.94 8.73 -8.27
CA GLY A 9 -5.38 8.60 -8.30
C GLY A 9 -5.95 7.79 -9.45
N CYS A 10 -5.15 6.93 -10.06
CA CYS A 10 -5.63 6.04 -11.12
C CYS A 10 -6.51 4.92 -10.55
N ALA A 11 -7.24 4.22 -11.44
CA ALA A 11 -8.11 3.12 -11.02
C ALA A 11 -7.34 2.02 -10.28
N LYS A 12 -6.12 1.71 -10.70
CA LYS A 12 -5.28 0.72 -10.02
C LYS A 12 -4.89 1.15 -8.62
N CYS A 13 -4.64 2.45 -8.42
CA CYS A 13 -4.31 2.98 -7.11
C CYS A 13 -5.50 2.82 -6.15
N ASN A 14 -6.70 3.09 -6.62
CA ASN A 14 -7.92 2.90 -5.83
C ASN A 14 -8.15 1.43 -5.53
N ALA A 15 -7.93 0.54 -6.51
CA ALA A 15 -8.08 -0.89 -6.31
C ALA A 15 -7.09 -1.41 -5.27
N LEU A 16 -5.85 -0.96 -5.31
CA LEU A 16 -4.85 -1.32 -4.32
C LEU A 16 -5.25 -0.85 -2.92
N MET A 17 -5.73 0.38 -2.82
CA MET A 17 -6.18 0.93 -1.55
C MET A 17 -7.30 0.09 -0.93
N LEU A 18 -8.32 -0.23 -1.72
CA LEU A 18 -9.45 -1.02 -1.25
C LEU A 18 -9.02 -2.43 -0.84
N ALA A 19 -8.18 -3.07 -1.63
CA ALA A 19 -7.69 -4.40 -1.32
C ALA A 19 -6.84 -4.39 -0.04
N THR A 20 -6.03 -3.36 0.14
CA THR A 20 -5.20 -3.19 1.34
C THR A 20 -6.06 -3.02 2.58
N GLU A 21 -7.10 -2.18 2.49
CA GLU A 21 -8.02 -1.99 3.61
C GLU A 21 -8.72 -3.30 3.98
N LYS A 22 -9.20 -4.05 2.99
CA LYS A 22 -9.84 -5.34 3.24
C LYS A 22 -8.88 -6.31 3.93
N ALA A 23 -7.64 -6.37 3.49
CA ALA A 23 -6.64 -7.24 4.08
C ALA A 23 -6.35 -6.85 5.54
N ALA A 24 -6.16 -5.57 5.81
CA ALA A 24 -5.89 -5.08 7.15
C ALA A 24 -7.06 -5.33 8.10
N GLN A 25 -8.28 -5.10 7.63
CA GLN A 25 -9.49 -5.34 8.43
C GLN A 25 -9.68 -6.83 8.72
N ALA A 26 -9.40 -7.68 7.73
CA ALA A 26 -9.51 -9.13 7.90
C ALA A 26 -8.51 -9.66 8.93
N LEU A 27 -7.34 -9.02 9.04
CA LEU A 27 -6.33 -9.39 10.03
C LEU A 27 -6.57 -8.75 11.39
N GLY A 28 -7.56 -7.87 11.50
CA GLY A 28 -7.84 -7.15 12.74
C GLY A 28 -6.74 -6.16 13.14
N LEU A 29 -6.01 -5.63 12.17
CA LEU A 29 -4.92 -4.71 12.43
C LEU A 29 -5.43 -3.31 12.75
N SER A 30 -4.74 -2.64 13.66
CA SER A 30 -4.91 -1.21 13.87
C SER A 30 -3.94 -0.50 12.93
N TYR A 31 -4.48 0.34 12.03
CA TYR A 31 -3.67 0.97 11.00
C TYR A 31 -4.14 2.37 10.66
N GLU A 32 -3.22 3.15 10.11
CA GLU A 32 -3.51 4.43 9.48
C GLU A 32 -3.28 4.26 7.98
N LEU A 33 -4.22 4.73 7.17
CA LEU A 33 -4.10 4.68 5.71
C LEU A 33 -3.96 6.09 5.17
N GLU A 34 -2.92 6.32 4.36
CA GLU A 34 -2.66 7.61 3.74
C GLU A 34 -2.46 7.42 2.25
N LYS A 35 -3.09 8.28 1.45
CA LYS A 35 -2.83 8.35 0.01
C LYS A 35 -1.75 9.38 -0.24
N VAL A 36 -0.69 8.97 -0.91
CA VAL A 36 0.41 9.87 -1.29
C VAL A 36 0.30 10.11 -2.80
N THR A 37 -0.11 11.31 -3.16
CA THR A 37 -0.32 11.69 -4.56
C THR A 37 0.75 12.63 -5.09
N ASP A 38 1.58 13.16 -4.22
CA ASP A 38 2.67 14.06 -4.61
C ASP A 38 3.80 13.26 -5.23
N LEU A 39 4.11 13.56 -6.49
CA LEU A 39 5.13 12.85 -7.25
C LEU A 39 6.50 12.91 -6.57
N ARG A 40 6.83 14.04 -5.93
CA ARG A 40 8.11 14.18 -5.23
C ARG A 40 8.22 13.22 -4.06
N GLN A 41 7.13 13.07 -3.30
CA GLN A 41 7.08 12.14 -2.18
C GLN A 41 7.16 10.69 -2.67
N ILE A 42 6.45 10.40 -3.76
CA ILE A 42 6.51 9.05 -4.36
C ILE A 42 7.93 8.72 -4.78
N MET A 43 8.62 9.63 -5.43
CA MET A 43 10.01 9.44 -5.84
C MET A 43 10.95 9.29 -4.64
N ALA A 44 10.67 9.99 -3.56
CA ALA A 44 11.47 9.91 -2.34
C ALA A 44 11.46 8.51 -1.71
N PHE A 45 10.40 7.72 -1.96
CA PHE A 45 10.36 6.32 -1.53
C PHE A 45 11.18 5.39 -2.42
N GLY A 46 11.73 5.91 -3.52
CA GLY A 46 12.54 5.10 -4.44
C GLY A 46 11.74 4.25 -5.39
N VAL A 47 10.42 4.49 -5.53
CA VAL A 47 9.59 3.76 -6.48
C VAL A 47 9.54 4.50 -7.82
N MET A 48 9.57 3.75 -8.90
CA MET A 48 9.52 4.30 -10.25
C MET A 48 8.19 3.98 -10.94
N THR A 49 7.39 3.11 -10.35
CA THR A 49 6.10 2.70 -10.90
C THR A 49 5.02 2.82 -9.86
N THR A 50 3.81 3.17 -10.28
CA THR A 50 2.63 3.27 -9.43
C THR A 50 1.56 2.32 -9.96
N PRO A 51 0.65 1.82 -9.11
CA PRO A 51 0.55 2.09 -7.68
C PRO A 51 1.63 1.37 -6.86
N ALA A 52 1.94 1.89 -5.68
CA ALA A 52 2.88 1.26 -4.77
C ALA A 52 2.32 1.22 -3.36
N LEU A 53 2.69 0.21 -2.61
CA LEU A 53 2.28 0.02 -1.23
C LEU A 53 3.48 0.16 -0.32
N VAL A 54 3.35 1.04 0.67
CA VAL A 54 4.38 1.26 1.69
C VAL A 54 3.78 0.95 3.05
N VAL A 55 4.46 0.13 3.83
CA VAL A 55 4.04 -0.23 5.19
C VAL A 55 5.17 0.12 6.14
N ASP A 56 4.88 1.02 7.09
CA ASP A 56 5.86 1.49 8.08
C ASP A 56 7.18 1.95 7.45
N GLY A 57 7.07 2.67 6.34
CA GLY A 57 8.23 3.21 5.64
C GLY A 57 8.92 2.26 4.68
N GLN A 58 8.45 1.02 4.56
CA GLN A 58 9.04 0.04 3.65
C GLN A 58 8.13 -0.20 2.45
N VAL A 59 8.70 -0.11 1.25
CA VAL A 59 7.97 -0.41 0.02
C VAL A 59 7.77 -1.92 -0.08
N LYS A 60 6.52 -2.35 -0.08
CA LYS A 60 6.16 -3.77 -0.17
C LYS A 60 5.85 -4.20 -1.59
N VAL A 61 5.22 -3.33 -2.36
CA VAL A 61 4.80 -3.61 -3.74
C VAL A 61 4.95 -2.33 -4.55
N SER A 62 5.37 -2.45 -5.79
CA SER A 62 5.34 -1.34 -6.74
C SER A 62 4.93 -1.84 -8.12
N GLY A 63 4.08 -1.06 -8.79
CA GLY A 63 3.66 -1.32 -10.16
C GLY A 63 2.62 -2.41 -10.35
N LYS A 64 2.02 -2.94 -9.28
CA LYS A 64 0.98 -3.96 -9.41
C LYS A 64 0.00 -3.92 -8.25
N VAL A 65 -1.16 -4.56 -8.44
CA VAL A 65 -2.21 -4.67 -7.43
C VAL A 65 -2.27 -6.13 -6.99
N PRO A 66 -1.71 -6.48 -5.82
CA PRO A 66 -1.81 -7.84 -5.30
C PRO A 66 -3.24 -8.18 -4.91
N SER A 67 -3.53 -9.47 -4.81
CA SER A 67 -4.80 -9.94 -4.27
C SER A 67 -4.88 -9.64 -2.77
N VAL A 68 -6.11 -9.70 -2.24
CA VAL A 68 -6.32 -9.51 -0.79
C VAL A 68 -5.50 -10.54 0.00
N ASP A 69 -5.44 -11.79 -0.46
CA ASP A 69 -4.67 -12.83 0.22
C ASP A 69 -3.17 -12.53 0.25
N GLU A 70 -2.63 -12.05 -0.87
CA GLU A 70 -1.23 -11.63 -0.93
C GLU A 70 -0.96 -10.47 0.01
N LEU A 71 -1.88 -9.50 0.06
CA LEU A 71 -1.76 -8.36 0.96
C LEU A 71 -1.83 -8.77 2.42
N LYS A 72 -2.67 -9.74 2.76
CA LYS A 72 -2.70 -10.29 4.13
C LYS A 72 -1.34 -10.83 4.54
N THR A 73 -0.68 -11.56 3.65
CA THR A 73 0.66 -12.08 3.91
C THR A 73 1.66 -10.94 4.11
N MET A 74 1.59 -9.90 3.29
CA MET A 74 2.48 -8.75 3.38
C MET A 74 2.27 -7.93 4.65
N LEU A 75 1.03 -7.84 5.12
CA LEU A 75 0.67 -7.03 6.28
C LEU A 75 0.82 -7.76 7.59
N GLN A 76 1.00 -9.07 7.57
CA GLN A 76 1.19 -9.83 8.80
C GLN A 76 2.47 -9.39 9.50
N PRO A 77 2.43 -9.23 10.85
CA PRO A 77 3.64 -8.87 11.57
C PRO A 77 4.71 -9.95 11.40
N VAL A 78 5.93 -9.51 11.15
CA VAL A 78 7.08 -10.40 11.10
C VAL A 78 7.53 -10.66 12.53
N ARG A 79 7.68 -11.92 12.86
CA ARG A 79 8.13 -12.31 14.20
C ARG A 79 9.47 -12.99 14.13
#